data_945e3ba081341c4a4f498b9a9f1559a0
#
_entry.id   945e3ba081341c4a4f498b9a9f1559a0
#
_cell.length_a   1.000
_cell.length_b   1.000
_cell.length_c   1.000
_cell.angle_alpha   90.00
_cell.angle_beta   90.00
_cell.angle_gamma   90.00
#
_symmetry.space_group_name_H-M   'P 1'
#
loop_
_entity.id
_entity.type
_entity.pdbx_description
1 polymer ?
#
loop_
_entity_poly.entity_id
_entity_poly.type
_entity_poly.pdbx_seq_one_letter_code
_entity_poly.pdbx_strand_id
1 'polypeptide(L)'
;MKYLNKIQSVFIGGKKFFVLLLLLMAIFMSIAIADYIIPPDDPVYPFLEATQSLGYTEKLTSVYPQYHDEIINELTHMLSLDVAVSYKKLAEYHLKRLSLDSSDGFESALYPIKKIPQSFISIFTNHSHKNRLITYNNNNFSVFLSGIIGLDYDILKSDTDDKHRLLKYYGLEFGGNISENIGLFSVFRKGHYAGDAYFTRADSVQLISDNWENPEKVEIETECFLQTNLLNFSIGYGNFQLGKGITSSIILNKDISPFPYIKVSKQFGDFSYLSLYSQLVPDSLKNETEYESKSYALQMLSYQTDKLALTIGECSIYGDRNFDISYSTPLIMYKLVDFANQSRDNVNAFIMASYMPFKGVMVYNNLFIDDIKLSRLTTNKYLSGFAEQLGVSYSFEKIPLNITFEGTAVGPRTYCHRRDLTYSHRDQLLGYPNGSNQLNLAIQAHYLLPGLEFKVLYSNMQQGSISNDPFKPQPNTEFLAGEISRKQNIVTSIHYNFTPELQFHLRYEYENKDDKVKSFLYSGIELKY
;
A
#
# COMPACT_ATOMS: atom_id res chain seq x y z
N MET A 1 26.05 -40.95 7.73
CA MET A 1 25.57 -41.33 6.39
C MET A 1 24.07 -41.24 6.17
N LYS A 2 23.18 -41.63 7.08
CA LYS A 2 21.71 -41.50 6.89
C LYS A 2 21.19 -40.06 6.74
N TYR A 3 21.80 -39.07 7.40
CA TYR A 3 21.42 -37.65 7.30
C TYR A 3 21.86 -37.00 5.99
N LEU A 4 23.03 -37.33 5.47
CA LEU A 4 23.52 -36.84 4.17
C LEU A 4 22.66 -37.31 2.99
N ASN A 5 22.18 -38.55 3.02
CA ASN A 5 21.31 -39.09 1.97
C ASN A 5 19.90 -38.41 2.00
N LYS A 6 19.41 -37.98 3.18
CA LYS A 6 18.12 -37.28 3.30
C LYS A 6 18.22 -35.84 2.77
N ILE A 7 19.35 -35.17 3.00
CA ILE A 7 19.61 -33.80 2.47
C ILE A 7 19.77 -33.85 0.95
N GLN A 8 20.51 -34.86 0.41
CA GLN A 8 20.64 -35.02 -1.04
C GLN A 8 19.28 -35.30 -1.74
N SER A 9 18.40 -36.11 -1.14
CA SER A 9 17.09 -36.41 -1.73
C SER A 9 16.16 -35.19 -1.77
N VAL A 10 16.21 -34.29 -0.76
CA VAL A 10 15.45 -33.03 -0.72
C VAL A 10 16.00 -32.03 -1.75
N PHE A 11 17.33 -31.96 -1.91
CA PHE A 11 17.96 -31.08 -2.91
C PHE A 11 17.74 -31.56 -4.36
N ILE A 12 17.69 -32.86 -4.60
CA ILE A 12 17.40 -33.42 -5.94
C ILE A 12 15.91 -33.27 -6.29
N GLY A 13 15.01 -33.43 -5.30
CA GLY A 13 13.57 -33.18 -5.46
C GLY A 13 13.29 -31.72 -5.75
N GLY A 14 13.91 -30.80 -5.03
CA GLY A 14 13.76 -29.35 -5.23
C GLY A 14 14.26 -28.88 -6.59
N LYS A 15 15.41 -29.39 -7.07
CA LYS A 15 15.92 -29.08 -8.42
C LYS A 15 14.99 -29.57 -9.54
N LYS A 16 14.45 -30.79 -9.41
CA LYS A 16 13.50 -31.34 -10.40
C LYS A 16 12.18 -30.56 -10.41
N PHE A 17 11.68 -30.17 -9.25
CA PHE A 17 10.49 -29.33 -9.12
C PHE A 17 10.71 -27.95 -9.72
N PHE A 18 11.86 -27.33 -9.44
CA PHE A 18 12.22 -26.03 -9.99
C PHE A 18 12.40 -26.07 -11.52
N VAL A 19 13.04 -27.10 -12.06
CA VAL A 19 13.16 -27.31 -13.51
C VAL A 19 11.81 -27.61 -14.16
N LEU A 20 10.93 -28.37 -13.51
CA LEU A 20 9.57 -28.61 -14.00
C LEU A 20 8.73 -27.32 -13.98
N LEU A 21 8.88 -26.51 -12.94
CA LEU A 21 8.23 -25.20 -12.85
C LEU A 21 8.73 -24.26 -13.96
N LEU A 22 10.03 -24.20 -14.21
CA LEU A 22 10.62 -23.42 -15.31
C LEU A 22 10.20 -23.94 -16.68
N LEU A 23 10.07 -25.26 -16.86
CA LEU A 23 9.57 -25.86 -18.10
C LEU A 23 8.07 -25.58 -18.31
N LEU A 24 7.26 -25.65 -17.25
CA LEU A 24 5.86 -25.25 -17.31
C LEU A 24 5.71 -23.77 -17.61
N MET A 25 6.52 -22.91 -16.99
CA MET A 25 6.55 -21.48 -17.31
C MET A 25 6.94 -21.22 -18.78
N ALA A 26 7.92 -21.94 -19.31
CA ALA A 26 8.34 -21.83 -20.72
C ALA A 26 7.27 -22.29 -21.73
N ILE A 27 6.44 -23.26 -21.37
CA ILE A 27 5.35 -23.77 -22.25
C ILE A 27 4.19 -22.76 -22.31
N PHE A 28 4.01 -21.93 -21.30
CA PHE A 28 2.93 -20.93 -21.23
C PHE A 28 3.36 -19.51 -21.67
N MET A 29 4.60 -19.33 -22.14
CA MET A 29 5.08 -18.06 -22.70
C MET A 29 4.46 -17.83 -24.08
N SER A 30 3.30 -17.20 -24.13
CA SER A 30 2.77 -16.63 -25.33
C SER A 30 2.55 -15.13 -25.13
N ILE A 31 2.57 -14.38 -26.19
CA ILE A 31 2.58 -12.92 -26.33
C ILE A 31 1.67 -12.26 -25.28
N ALA A 32 2.25 -11.79 -24.19
CA ALA A 32 1.63 -10.89 -23.23
C ALA A 32 2.64 -9.78 -22.97
N ILE A 33 2.20 -8.54 -22.92
CA ILE A 33 3.08 -7.38 -22.67
C ILE A 33 3.37 -7.33 -21.17
N ALA A 34 4.63 -7.43 -20.79
CA ALA A 34 5.05 -7.26 -19.40
C ALA A 34 4.85 -5.83 -18.94
N ASP A 35 4.64 -5.67 -17.66
CA ASP A 35 4.33 -4.41 -17.04
C ASP A 35 5.08 -4.25 -15.72
N TYR A 36 5.12 -3.07 -15.14
CA TYR A 36 5.71 -2.81 -13.82
C TYR A 36 4.73 -2.02 -12.96
N ILE A 37 4.89 -2.12 -11.64
CA ILE A 37 3.98 -1.45 -10.70
C ILE A 37 4.25 0.04 -10.58
N ILE A 38 3.19 0.80 -10.30
CA ILE A 38 3.27 2.16 -9.79
C ILE A 38 3.05 2.10 -8.27
N PRO A 39 4.00 2.61 -7.44
CA PRO A 39 3.89 2.56 -5.99
C PRO A 39 2.57 3.10 -5.43
N PRO A 40 2.04 2.56 -4.32
CA PRO A 40 0.71 2.91 -3.83
C PRO A 40 0.56 4.34 -3.29
N ASP A 41 1.63 5.07 -3.13
CA ASP A 41 1.67 6.49 -2.72
C ASP A 41 1.84 7.47 -3.90
N ASP A 42 1.88 6.96 -5.15
CA ASP A 42 1.97 7.81 -6.34
C ASP A 42 0.77 8.75 -6.48
N PRO A 43 0.99 10.05 -6.82
CA PRO A 43 -0.08 11.05 -6.96
C PRO A 43 -1.11 10.76 -8.06
N VAL A 44 -0.92 9.75 -8.90
CA VAL A 44 -1.93 9.33 -9.88
C VAL A 44 -3.15 8.69 -9.21
N TYR A 45 -2.97 7.98 -8.09
CA TYR A 45 -4.08 7.26 -7.46
C TYR A 45 -5.20 8.16 -6.90
N PRO A 46 -4.91 9.25 -6.19
CA PRO A 46 -5.96 10.19 -5.80
C PRO A 46 -6.73 10.77 -7.00
N PHE A 47 -6.05 10.98 -8.12
CA PHE A 47 -6.68 11.43 -9.36
C PHE A 47 -7.60 10.34 -9.95
N LEU A 48 -7.14 9.09 -10.02
CA LEU A 48 -7.96 7.96 -10.48
C LEU A 48 -9.18 7.74 -9.57
N GLU A 49 -9.02 7.85 -8.26
CA GLU A 49 -10.15 7.74 -7.31
C GLU A 49 -11.22 8.82 -7.54
N ALA A 50 -10.81 10.07 -7.78
CA ALA A 50 -11.73 11.15 -8.10
C ALA A 50 -12.45 10.91 -9.45
N THR A 51 -11.75 10.42 -10.45
CA THR A 51 -12.29 10.14 -11.78
C THR A 51 -13.18 8.90 -11.83
N GLN A 52 -12.91 7.91 -10.97
CA GLN A 52 -13.80 6.75 -10.80
C GLN A 52 -15.21 7.17 -10.39
N SER A 53 -15.36 8.09 -9.42
CA SER A 53 -16.67 8.55 -8.99
C SER A 53 -17.42 9.35 -10.07
N LEU A 54 -16.72 9.91 -11.05
CA LEU A 54 -17.27 10.60 -12.20
C LEU A 54 -17.61 9.67 -13.39
N GLY A 55 -17.27 8.37 -13.27
CA GLY A 55 -17.45 7.40 -14.33
C GLY A 55 -16.53 7.66 -15.53
N TYR A 56 -15.30 8.15 -15.30
CA TYR A 56 -14.30 8.41 -16.33
C TYR A 56 -13.29 7.26 -16.47
N THR A 57 -13.37 6.24 -15.63
CA THR A 57 -12.58 5.02 -15.70
C THR A 57 -13.45 3.85 -16.16
N GLU A 58 -12.84 2.86 -16.79
CA GLU A 58 -13.55 1.67 -17.26
C GLU A 58 -13.99 0.75 -16.11
N LYS A 59 -13.19 0.68 -15.04
CA LYS A 59 -13.47 -0.18 -13.89
C LYS A 59 -13.20 0.54 -12.57
N LEU A 60 -14.00 0.22 -11.56
CA LEU A 60 -13.71 0.62 -10.18
C LEU A 60 -12.67 -0.32 -9.57
N THR A 61 -11.70 0.22 -8.84
CA THR A 61 -10.73 -0.56 -8.08
C THR A 61 -10.57 -0.04 -6.64
N SER A 62 -10.18 -0.94 -5.74
CA SER A 62 -9.83 -0.63 -4.35
C SER A 62 -8.57 -1.41 -3.93
N VAL A 63 -7.75 -1.83 -4.90
CA VAL A 63 -6.54 -2.63 -4.69
C VAL A 63 -5.35 -1.90 -5.27
N TYR A 64 -4.34 -1.64 -4.45
CA TYR A 64 -3.11 -0.96 -4.82
C TYR A 64 -1.88 -1.76 -4.35
N PRO A 65 -0.77 -1.75 -5.07
CA PRO A 65 -0.46 -1.04 -6.30
C PRO A 65 -1.14 -1.62 -7.55
N GLN A 66 -1.28 -0.77 -8.59
CA GLN A 66 -1.70 -1.16 -9.94
C GLN A 66 -0.49 -1.19 -10.89
N TYR A 67 -0.67 -1.84 -12.02
CA TYR A 67 0.34 -1.87 -13.06
C TYR A 67 0.31 -0.61 -13.91
N HIS A 68 1.48 -0.23 -14.43
CA HIS A 68 1.68 0.98 -15.22
C HIS A 68 0.76 1.03 -16.44
N ASP A 69 0.68 -0.06 -17.23
CA ASP A 69 -0.12 -0.10 -18.45
C ASP A 69 -1.64 -0.03 -18.15
N GLU A 70 -2.09 -0.58 -17.01
CA GLU A 70 -3.47 -0.42 -16.55
C GLU A 70 -3.78 1.07 -16.33
N ILE A 71 -2.88 1.78 -15.67
CA ILE A 71 -3.02 3.23 -15.39
C ILE A 71 -2.96 4.05 -16.69
N ILE A 72 -2.01 3.75 -17.59
CA ILE A 72 -1.89 4.43 -18.88
C ILE A 72 -3.15 4.24 -19.73
N ASN A 73 -3.72 3.03 -19.74
CA ASN A 73 -4.96 2.74 -20.45
C ASN A 73 -6.14 3.54 -19.90
N GLU A 74 -6.30 3.60 -18.57
CA GLU A 74 -7.36 4.40 -17.92
C GLU A 74 -7.21 5.89 -18.21
N LEU A 75 -6.00 6.44 -18.14
CA LEU A 75 -5.73 7.85 -18.48
C LEU A 75 -6.01 8.15 -19.96
N THR A 76 -5.64 7.23 -20.86
CA THR A 76 -5.87 7.37 -22.30
C THR A 76 -7.36 7.26 -22.63
N HIS A 77 -8.07 6.32 -22.01
CA HIS A 77 -9.52 6.20 -22.12
C HIS A 77 -10.20 7.50 -21.73
N MET A 78 -9.82 8.08 -20.59
CA MET A 78 -10.40 9.34 -20.12
C MET A 78 -10.18 10.50 -21.09
N LEU A 79 -9.05 10.58 -21.80
CA LEU A 79 -8.81 11.60 -22.82
C LEU A 79 -9.72 11.45 -24.05
N SER A 80 -10.24 10.25 -24.33
CA SER A 80 -11.20 9.99 -25.39
C SER A 80 -12.62 10.45 -25.05
N LEU A 81 -12.92 10.67 -23.77
CA LEU A 81 -14.23 11.07 -23.29
C LEU A 81 -14.44 12.61 -23.38
N ASP A 82 -15.70 13.01 -23.39
CA ASP A 82 -16.06 14.43 -23.24
C ASP A 82 -16.08 14.83 -21.75
N VAL A 83 -14.90 15.14 -21.21
CA VAL A 83 -14.70 15.52 -19.83
C VAL A 83 -14.22 16.98 -19.72
N ALA A 84 -14.39 17.58 -18.53
CA ALA A 84 -13.96 18.96 -18.31
C ALA A 84 -12.45 19.15 -18.55
N VAL A 85 -12.08 20.32 -19.08
CA VAL A 85 -10.70 20.67 -19.44
C VAL A 85 -9.72 20.49 -18.28
N SER A 86 -10.15 20.73 -17.05
CA SER A 86 -9.35 20.53 -15.84
C SER A 86 -8.90 19.07 -15.65
N TYR A 87 -9.81 18.13 -15.87
CA TYR A 87 -9.52 16.70 -15.81
C TYR A 87 -8.67 16.21 -17.00
N LYS A 88 -8.92 16.74 -18.21
CA LYS A 88 -8.04 16.45 -19.36
C LYS A 88 -6.60 16.87 -19.11
N LYS A 89 -6.39 18.08 -18.58
CA LYS A 89 -5.05 18.58 -18.24
C LYS A 89 -4.34 17.72 -17.18
N LEU A 90 -5.09 17.20 -16.20
CA LEU A 90 -4.54 16.29 -15.18
C LEU A 90 -4.17 14.93 -15.78
N ALA A 91 -5.03 14.36 -16.64
CA ALA A 91 -4.73 13.11 -17.34
C ALA A 91 -3.49 13.25 -18.21
N GLU A 92 -3.40 14.33 -19.01
CA GLU A 92 -2.22 14.64 -19.82
C GLU A 92 -0.96 14.81 -18.97
N TYR A 93 -1.07 15.47 -17.81
CA TYR A 93 0.04 15.63 -16.88
C TYR A 93 0.54 14.28 -16.38
N HIS A 94 -0.36 13.39 -15.90
CA HIS A 94 0.02 12.08 -15.41
C HIS A 94 0.55 11.17 -16.53
N LEU A 95 -0.04 11.21 -17.74
CA LEU A 95 0.48 10.49 -18.90
C LEU A 95 1.92 10.90 -19.20
N LYS A 96 2.20 12.20 -19.30
CA LYS A 96 3.56 12.70 -19.55
C LYS A 96 4.56 12.29 -18.47
N ARG A 97 4.12 12.31 -17.20
CA ARG A 97 4.96 11.95 -16.06
C ARG A 97 5.29 10.45 -16.02
N LEU A 98 4.33 9.60 -16.39
CA LEU A 98 4.46 8.14 -16.35
C LEU A 98 5.05 7.57 -17.65
N SER A 99 4.81 8.21 -18.80
CA SER A 99 5.36 7.73 -20.08
C SER A 99 6.88 7.66 -20.05
N LEU A 100 7.41 6.58 -20.55
CA LEU A 100 8.79 6.50 -20.98
C LEU A 100 8.90 7.25 -22.32
N ASP A 101 9.91 8.12 -22.45
CA ASP A 101 10.11 8.84 -23.71
C ASP A 101 10.12 7.87 -24.89
N SER A 102 9.35 8.20 -25.93
CA SER A 102 9.11 7.33 -27.09
C SER A 102 10.26 7.31 -28.09
N SER A 103 11.43 7.85 -27.76
CA SER A 103 12.61 7.76 -28.63
C SER A 103 13.19 6.35 -28.57
N ASP A 104 13.19 5.66 -29.71
CA ASP A 104 13.90 4.39 -29.84
C ASP A 104 15.40 4.62 -29.62
N GLY A 105 15.97 3.88 -28.66
CA GLY A 105 17.40 3.86 -28.41
C GLY A 105 17.82 4.24 -26.99
N PHE A 106 19.10 4.52 -26.85
CA PHE A 106 19.74 4.85 -25.60
C PHE A 106 19.80 6.35 -25.37
N GLU A 107 19.22 6.83 -24.28
CA GLU A 107 19.35 8.18 -23.78
C GLU A 107 20.02 8.20 -22.41
N SER A 108 20.93 9.14 -22.19
CA SER A 108 21.60 9.32 -20.92
C SER A 108 21.84 10.80 -20.65
N ALA A 109 21.46 11.23 -19.46
CA ALA A 109 21.79 12.56 -18.95
C ALA A 109 23.29 12.73 -18.65
N LEU A 110 23.97 11.62 -18.42
CA LEU A 110 25.39 11.60 -18.05
C LEU A 110 26.35 11.44 -19.24
N TYR A 111 25.85 11.05 -20.42
CA TYR A 111 26.68 10.81 -21.58
C TYR A 111 26.11 11.46 -22.86
N PRO A 112 26.91 12.19 -23.65
CA PRO A 112 28.30 12.58 -23.33
C PRO A 112 28.35 13.60 -22.17
N ILE A 113 29.46 13.60 -21.42
CA ILE A 113 29.69 14.47 -20.24
C ILE A 113 29.35 15.95 -20.52
N LYS A 114 29.49 16.42 -21.77
CA LYS A 114 29.10 17.76 -22.20
C LYS A 114 27.62 18.11 -22.02
N LYS A 115 26.73 17.11 -21.91
CA LYS A 115 25.27 17.31 -21.65
C LYS A 115 24.96 17.55 -20.18
N ILE A 116 25.84 17.22 -19.24
CA ILE A 116 25.58 17.35 -17.78
C ILE A 116 25.13 18.77 -17.39
N PRO A 117 25.78 19.88 -17.82
CA PRO A 117 25.32 21.22 -17.47
C PRO A 117 23.91 21.53 -18.02
N GLN A 118 23.61 21.08 -19.25
CA GLN A 118 22.31 21.28 -19.87
C GLN A 118 21.23 20.45 -19.17
N SER A 119 21.56 19.24 -18.75
CA SER A 119 20.67 18.37 -17.97
C SER A 119 20.37 18.98 -16.60
N PHE A 120 21.34 19.58 -15.92
CA PHE A 120 21.10 20.31 -14.68
C PHE A 120 20.19 21.53 -14.87
N ILE A 121 20.35 22.28 -15.96
CA ILE A 121 19.46 23.41 -16.27
C ILE A 121 18.04 22.91 -16.58
N SER A 122 17.90 21.79 -17.26
CA SER A 122 16.58 21.22 -17.60
C SER A 122 15.74 20.83 -16.38
N ILE A 123 16.36 20.48 -15.23
CA ILE A 123 15.64 20.24 -13.96
C ILE A 123 14.77 21.44 -13.57
N PHE A 124 15.20 22.66 -13.88
CA PHE A 124 14.50 23.89 -13.51
C PHE A 124 13.69 24.51 -14.65
N THR A 125 13.84 24.04 -15.87
CA THR A 125 13.25 24.67 -17.06
C THR A 125 12.33 23.76 -17.86
N ASN A 126 12.47 22.43 -17.72
CA ASN A 126 11.63 21.48 -18.46
C ASN A 126 10.43 21.05 -17.59
N HIS A 127 9.21 21.38 -18.02
CA HIS A 127 7.98 21.03 -17.33
C HIS A 127 7.18 19.91 -18.06
N SER A 128 7.73 19.34 -19.13
CA SER A 128 6.96 18.46 -20.02
C SER A 128 7.32 16.99 -19.95
N HIS A 129 8.57 16.63 -19.66
CA HIS A 129 9.05 15.24 -19.62
C HIS A 129 9.92 15.00 -18.41
N LYS A 130 9.85 13.80 -17.83
CA LYS A 130 10.70 13.39 -16.73
C LYS A 130 12.08 13.00 -17.26
N ASN A 131 13.11 13.78 -16.91
CA ASN A 131 14.49 13.41 -17.19
C ASN A 131 14.92 12.27 -16.27
N ARG A 132 15.78 11.40 -16.77
CA ARG A 132 16.32 10.24 -16.05
C ARG A 132 17.80 10.11 -16.31
N LEU A 133 18.54 9.50 -15.40
CA LEU A 133 19.98 9.24 -15.58
C LEU A 133 20.23 8.42 -16.83
N ILE A 134 19.43 7.37 -17.02
CA ILE A 134 19.53 6.46 -18.17
C ILE A 134 18.12 6.06 -18.55
N THR A 135 17.81 6.10 -19.85
CA THR A 135 16.64 5.47 -20.44
C THR A 135 17.07 4.68 -21.66
N TYR A 136 16.58 3.49 -21.79
CA TYR A 136 16.70 2.69 -22.99
C TYR A 136 15.34 2.18 -23.40
N ASN A 137 14.95 2.39 -24.64
CA ASN A 137 13.68 1.95 -25.17
C ASN A 137 13.87 1.34 -26.55
N ASN A 138 13.27 0.17 -26.76
CA ASN A 138 13.03 -0.43 -28.07
C ASN A 138 11.71 -1.23 -27.99
N ASN A 139 11.24 -1.78 -29.11
CA ASN A 139 9.94 -2.44 -29.21
C ASN A 139 9.65 -3.51 -28.13
N ASN A 140 10.67 -4.19 -27.59
CA ASN A 140 10.50 -5.34 -26.69
C ASN A 140 11.21 -5.17 -25.34
N PHE A 141 11.92 -4.05 -25.14
CA PHE A 141 12.73 -3.81 -23.97
C PHE A 141 12.75 -2.32 -23.65
N SER A 142 12.26 -1.95 -22.49
CA SER A 142 12.26 -0.57 -22.04
C SER A 142 12.67 -0.52 -20.57
N VAL A 143 13.73 0.20 -20.26
CA VAL A 143 14.19 0.36 -18.87
C VAL A 143 14.65 1.77 -18.61
N PHE A 144 14.55 2.15 -17.35
CA PHE A 144 15.05 3.43 -16.88
C PHE A 144 15.81 3.29 -15.56
N LEU A 145 16.68 4.24 -15.31
CA LEU A 145 17.36 4.45 -14.04
C LEU A 145 17.27 5.92 -13.66
N SER A 146 16.84 6.20 -12.44
CA SER A 146 16.81 7.54 -11.85
C SER A 146 17.60 7.57 -10.56
N GLY A 147 18.32 8.66 -10.31
CA GLY A 147 18.92 8.97 -9.02
C GLY A 147 17.95 9.74 -8.14
N ILE A 148 17.99 9.51 -6.84
CA ILE A 148 17.14 10.18 -5.86
C ILE A 148 18.03 10.89 -4.85
N ILE A 149 17.74 12.15 -4.56
CA ILE A 149 18.35 12.90 -3.45
C ILE A 149 17.24 13.68 -2.77
N GLY A 150 17.18 13.62 -1.45
CA GLY A 150 16.17 14.36 -0.72
C GLY A 150 16.60 14.85 0.64
N LEU A 151 15.82 15.78 1.15
CA LEU A 151 16.00 16.43 2.43
C LEU A 151 14.62 16.64 3.06
N ASP A 152 14.38 16.07 4.23
CA ASP A 152 13.16 16.28 5.01
C ASP A 152 13.51 16.96 6.33
N TYR A 153 12.70 17.91 6.73
CA TYR A 153 12.82 18.60 8.00
C TYR A 153 11.50 18.54 8.76
N ASP A 154 11.54 17.96 9.94
CA ASP A 154 10.38 17.68 10.75
C ASP A 154 10.47 18.43 12.08
N ILE A 155 9.34 18.96 12.52
CA ILE A 155 9.18 19.66 13.80
C ILE A 155 7.99 19.02 14.54
N LEU A 156 8.21 18.62 15.77
CA LEU A 156 7.15 18.29 16.72
C LEU A 156 7.12 19.35 17.82
N LYS A 157 5.95 19.94 18.04
CA LYS A 157 5.68 20.80 19.20
C LYS A 157 4.63 20.16 20.10
N SER A 158 4.91 20.10 21.38
CA SER A 158 4.00 19.60 22.41
C SER A 158 4.10 20.45 23.68
N ASP A 159 3.15 20.29 24.59
CA ASP A 159 3.15 21.02 25.88
C ASP A 159 4.38 20.72 26.73
N THR A 160 5.09 19.62 26.49
CA THR A 160 6.19 19.15 27.34
C THR A 160 7.54 19.10 26.64
N ASP A 161 7.58 19.08 25.31
CA ASP A 161 8.83 18.84 24.57
C ASP A 161 8.71 19.28 23.11
N ASP A 162 9.69 20.05 22.65
CA ASP A 162 9.83 20.42 21.25
C ASP A 162 10.96 19.61 20.63
N LYS A 163 10.70 18.93 19.50
CA LYS A 163 11.67 18.09 18.80
C LYS A 163 11.86 18.54 17.37
N HIS A 164 13.09 18.42 16.90
CA HIS A 164 13.49 18.77 15.55
C HIS A 164 14.30 17.65 14.94
N ARG A 165 13.99 17.31 13.70
CA ARG A 165 14.67 16.24 12.97
C ARG A 165 14.94 16.64 11.53
N LEU A 166 16.14 16.34 11.06
CA LEU A 166 16.55 16.48 9.67
C LEU A 166 16.91 15.11 9.12
N LEU A 167 16.24 14.68 8.05
CA LEU A 167 16.58 13.48 7.29
C LEU A 167 17.23 13.89 5.98
N LYS A 168 18.44 13.42 5.74
CA LYS A 168 19.12 13.50 4.43
C LYS A 168 19.12 12.11 3.84
N TYR A 169 18.64 11.96 2.61
CA TYR A 169 18.60 10.66 1.96
C TYR A 169 19.01 10.73 0.49
N TYR A 170 19.45 9.59 0.01
CA TYR A 170 19.79 9.37 -1.39
C TYR A 170 19.30 7.98 -1.80
N GLY A 171 19.13 7.78 -3.09
CA GLY A 171 18.61 6.52 -3.57
C GLY A 171 18.71 6.36 -5.08
N LEU A 172 18.15 5.23 -5.52
CA LEU A 172 18.02 4.89 -6.93
C LEU A 172 16.61 4.34 -7.18
N GLU A 173 16.08 4.66 -8.33
CA GLU A 173 14.87 4.03 -8.87
C GLU A 173 15.22 3.40 -10.22
N PHE A 174 14.85 2.15 -10.38
CA PHE A 174 15.02 1.39 -11.60
C PHE A 174 13.68 0.75 -11.96
N GLY A 175 13.32 0.74 -13.22
CA GLY A 175 12.08 0.08 -13.65
C GLY A 175 12.00 -0.08 -15.15
N GLY A 176 10.97 -0.84 -15.58
CA GLY A 176 10.64 -1.04 -16.97
C GLY A 176 10.45 -2.51 -17.35
N ASN A 177 10.32 -2.77 -18.63
CA ASN A 177 10.07 -4.08 -19.20
C ASN A 177 11.37 -4.68 -19.74
N ILE A 178 11.81 -5.81 -19.15
CA ILE A 178 13.02 -6.54 -19.55
C ILE A 178 12.74 -7.43 -20.77
N SER A 179 11.51 -7.84 -20.95
CA SER A 179 11.02 -8.57 -22.14
C SER A 179 9.53 -8.37 -22.26
N GLU A 180 8.92 -8.91 -23.31
CA GLU A 180 7.47 -8.87 -23.51
C GLU A 180 6.66 -9.45 -22.34
N ASN A 181 7.26 -10.25 -21.47
CA ASN A 181 6.58 -10.95 -20.38
C ASN A 181 7.14 -10.65 -18.99
N ILE A 182 8.25 -9.90 -18.88
CA ILE A 182 8.94 -9.67 -17.61
C ILE A 182 9.09 -8.18 -17.36
N GLY A 183 8.43 -7.68 -16.33
CA GLY A 183 8.60 -6.33 -15.81
C GLY A 183 9.42 -6.34 -14.52
N LEU A 184 10.07 -5.24 -14.25
CA LEU A 184 10.84 -5.01 -13.03
C LEU A 184 10.65 -3.58 -12.55
N PHE A 185 10.45 -3.43 -11.25
CA PHE A 185 10.48 -2.14 -10.55
C PHE A 185 11.31 -2.29 -9.29
N SER A 186 12.14 -1.30 -8.99
CA SER A 186 12.87 -1.24 -7.72
C SER A 186 13.15 0.20 -7.35
N VAL A 187 12.87 0.56 -6.12
CA VAL A 187 13.30 1.80 -5.50
C VAL A 187 14.03 1.48 -4.21
N PHE A 188 15.14 2.16 -4.01
CA PHE A 188 15.95 2.08 -2.81
C PHE A 188 16.27 3.49 -2.33
N ARG A 189 16.02 3.78 -1.07
CA ARG A 189 16.42 5.02 -0.40
C ARG A 189 17.16 4.69 0.89
N LYS A 190 18.26 5.37 1.12
CA LYS A 190 19.01 5.33 2.39
C LYS A 190 19.19 6.74 2.90
N GLY A 191 18.85 6.95 4.17
CA GLY A 191 18.94 8.26 4.80
C GLY A 191 19.54 8.21 6.20
N HIS A 192 20.01 9.38 6.65
CA HIS A 192 20.55 9.59 7.97
C HIS A 192 19.78 10.71 8.67
N TYR A 193 19.35 10.44 9.90
CA TYR A 193 18.72 11.43 10.75
C TYR A 193 19.78 12.24 11.52
N ALA A 194 19.53 13.54 11.63
CA ALA A 194 20.23 14.44 12.54
C ALA A 194 19.19 15.14 13.43
N GLY A 195 19.47 15.33 14.71
CA GLY A 195 18.55 15.87 15.69
C GLY A 195 17.83 14.75 16.48
N ASP A 196 16.58 14.99 16.84
CA ASP A 196 15.80 14.04 17.64
C ASP A 196 15.39 12.82 16.81
N ALA A 197 15.80 11.63 17.22
CA ALA A 197 15.62 10.40 16.43
C ALA A 197 14.17 9.92 16.39
N TYR A 198 13.40 10.13 17.45
CA TYR A 198 12.06 9.59 17.59
C TYR A 198 11.01 10.69 17.73
N PHE A 199 10.13 10.79 16.74
CA PHE A 199 8.96 11.64 16.73
C PHE A 199 7.69 10.88 17.10
N THR A 200 7.54 9.66 16.58
CA THR A 200 6.38 8.80 16.79
C THR A 200 6.80 7.35 16.99
N ARG A 201 5.88 6.50 17.44
CA ARG A 201 6.12 5.05 17.55
C ARG A 201 6.44 4.43 16.16
N ALA A 202 5.86 4.93 15.09
CA ALA A 202 6.14 4.45 13.74
C ALA A 202 7.59 4.69 13.32
N ASP A 203 8.19 5.82 13.74
CA ASP A 203 9.59 6.11 13.46
C ASP A 203 10.54 5.07 14.08
N SER A 204 10.22 4.56 15.27
CA SER A 204 11.05 3.57 15.96
C SER A 204 11.13 2.24 15.21
N VAL A 205 10.11 1.89 14.44
CA VAL A 205 10.04 0.63 13.67
C VAL A 205 10.78 0.73 12.34
N GLN A 206 10.89 1.94 11.77
CA GLN A 206 11.59 2.18 10.51
C GLN A 206 13.11 2.33 10.69
N LEU A 207 13.60 2.52 11.91
CA LEU A 207 15.04 2.65 12.18
C LEU A 207 15.69 1.27 12.16
N ILE A 208 16.68 1.09 11.29
CA ILE A 208 17.41 -0.19 11.13
C ILE A 208 18.56 -0.31 12.11
N SER A 209 19.03 0.81 12.67
CA SER A 209 20.19 0.84 13.54
C SER A 209 19.80 1.02 15.00
N ASP A 210 20.24 0.10 15.87
CA ASP A 210 20.20 0.25 17.32
C ASP A 210 21.19 1.31 17.85
N ASN A 211 21.99 1.90 16.94
CA ASN A 211 22.94 2.94 17.28
C ASN A 211 22.24 4.30 17.30
N TRP A 212 21.87 4.74 18.49
CA TRP A 212 21.16 5.99 18.75
C TRP A 212 21.91 7.27 18.37
N GLU A 213 23.23 7.18 18.17
CA GLU A 213 24.05 8.32 17.78
C GLU A 213 23.89 8.72 16.30
N ASN A 214 23.57 7.75 15.42
CA ASN A 214 23.37 7.97 14.00
C ASN A 214 22.27 7.06 13.43
N PRO A 215 20.99 7.33 13.70
CA PRO A 215 19.91 6.49 13.22
C PRO A 215 19.78 6.59 11.69
N GLU A 216 19.66 5.43 11.06
CA GLU A 216 19.52 5.30 9.61
C GLU A 216 18.09 4.91 9.24
N LYS A 217 17.58 5.47 8.15
CA LYS A 217 16.36 5.05 7.49
C LYS A 217 16.71 4.35 6.19
N VAL A 218 16.15 3.17 5.96
CA VAL A 218 16.26 2.46 4.67
C VAL A 218 14.85 2.12 4.20
N GLU A 219 14.55 2.51 2.98
CA GLU A 219 13.32 2.16 2.26
C GLU A 219 13.70 1.32 1.05
N ILE A 220 12.99 0.21 0.87
CA ILE A 220 13.15 -0.68 -0.27
C ILE A 220 11.76 -1.07 -0.73
N GLU A 221 11.48 -0.86 -2.02
CA GLU A 221 10.36 -1.46 -2.70
C GLU A 221 10.87 -2.09 -4.00
N THR A 222 10.48 -3.32 -4.26
CA THR A 222 10.89 -4.00 -5.49
C THR A 222 9.85 -5.04 -5.89
N GLU A 223 9.59 -5.17 -7.18
CA GLU A 223 8.76 -6.23 -7.74
C GLU A 223 9.35 -6.70 -9.06
N CYS A 224 9.50 -8.00 -9.20
CA CYS A 224 9.70 -8.67 -10.48
C CYS A 224 8.38 -9.34 -10.87
N PHE A 225 7.86 -8.97 -12.01
CA PHE A 225 6.57 -9.39 -12.52
C PHE A 225 6.76 -10.27 -13.77
N LEU A 226 6.06 -11.39 -13.80
CA LEU A 226 5.98 -12.28 -14.95
C LEU A 226 4.52 -12.44 -15.36
N GLN A 227 4.19 -11.98 -16.55
CA GLN A 227 2.87 -12.15 -17.15
C GLN A 227 2.83 -13.42 -18.00
N THR A 228 1.79 -14.22 -17.83
CA THR A 228 1.51 -15.36 -18.69
C THR A 228 0.03 -15.36 -19.08
N ASN A 229 -0.32 -16.13 -20.12
CA ASN A 229 -1.72 -16.26 -20.52
C ASN A 229 -2.61 -16.88 -19.45
N LEU A 230 -2.04 -17.74 -18.60
CA LEU A 230 -2.79 -18.45 -17.58
C LEU A 230 -2.88 -17.62 -16.29
N LEU A 231 -1.74 -17.18 -15.76
CA LEU A 231 -1.63 -16.47 -14.47
C LEU A 231 -0.49 -15.45 -14.54
N ASN A 232 -0.62 -14.40 -13.76
CA ASN A 232 0.45 -13.45 -13.52
C ASN A 232 1.13 -13.76 -12.19
N PHE A 233 2.45 -13.73 -12.17
CA PHE A 233 3.27 -14.00 -11.00
C PHE A 233 4.12 -12.78 -10.67
N SER A 234 4.22 -12.47 -9.40
CA SER A 234 5.17 -11.47 -8.92
C SER A 234 5.90 -12.01 -7.70
N ILE A 235 7.16 -11.61 -7.58
CA ILE A 235 7.94 -11.71 -6.36
C ILE A 235 8.46 -10.31 -6.04
N GLY A 236 8.29 -9.88 -4.80
CA GLY A 236 8.63 -8.51 -4.45
C GLY A 236 8.82 -8.30 -2.96
N TYR A 237 9.09 -7.04 -2.65
CA TYR A 237 9.17 -6.48 -1.30
C TYR A 237 8.51 -5.10 -1.35
N GLY A 238 7.43 -4.90 -0.62
CA GLY A 238 6.66 -3.65 -0.73
C GLY A 238 5.39 -3.67 0.10
N ASN A 239 4.55 -2.68 -0.14
CA ASN A 239 3.31 -2.44 0.57
C ASN A 239 2.09 -2.61 -0.33
N PHE A 240 0.96 -2.93 0.29
CA PHE A 240 -0.34 -3.03 -0.38
C PHE A 240 -1.39 -2.23 0.38
N GLN A 241 -2.37 -1.74 -0.36
CA GLN A 241 -3.61 -1.24 0.23
C GLN A 241 -4.79 -2.00 -0.35
N LEU A 242 -5.61 -2.56 0.51
CA LEU A 242 -6.87 -3.21 0.17
C LEU A 242 -8.02 -2.43 0.80
N GLY A 243 -8.96 -2.03 -0.03
CA GLY A 243 -10.09 -1.20 0.36
C GLY A 243 -9.80 0.30 0.24
N LYS A 244 -10.86 1.06 0.04
CA LYS A 244 -10.82 2.52 0.10
C LYS A 244 -10.85 2.97 1.55
N GLY A 245 -10.19 4.08 1.86
CA GLY A 245 -10.22 4.69 3.19
C GLY A 245 -9.40 5.97 3.21
N ILE A 246 -10.00 7.07 3.75
CA ILE A 246 -9.31 8.36 3.84
C ILE A 246 -8.45 8.48 5.10
N THR A 247 -8.72 7.67 6.11
CA THR A 247 -7.93 7.65 7.36
C THR A 247 -6.94 6.49 7.41
N SER A 248 -7.25 5.36 6.86
CA SER A 248 -6.43 4.17 6.58
C SER A 248 -7.34 3.03 6.11
N SER A 249 -6.77 1.87 5.71
CA SER A 249 -7.55 0.66 5.46
C SER A 249 -7.72 -0.18 6.73
N ILE A 250 -8.89 -0.80 6.88
CA ILE A 250 -9.16 -1.77 7.95
C ILE A 250 -8.72 -3.20 7.59
N ILE A 251 -8.38 -3.46 6.31
CA ILE A 251 -8.02 -4.81 5.82
C ILE A 251 -6.51 -4.92 5.69
N LEU A 252 -5.91 -4.20 4.76
CA LEU A 252 -4.46 -4.14 4.60
C LEU A 252 -4.08 -2.69 4.24
N ASN A 253 -3.32 -2.05 5.11
CA ASN A 253 -2.94 -0.65 4.93
C ASN A 253 -1.51 -0.53 4.41
N LYS A 254 -1.27 0.49 3.58
CA LYS A 254 0.03 0.75 2.96
C LYS A 254 1.05 1.43 3.90
N ASP A 255 0.59 1.99 5.01
CA ASP A 255 1.42 2.81 5.91
C ASP A 255 2.13 1.96 6.98
N ILE A 256 2.51 0.73 6.63
CA ILE A 256 3.27 -0.20 7.46
C ILE A 256 4.66 -0.42 6.85
N SER A 257 5.54 -1.07 7.59
CA SER A 257 6.83 -1.51 7.05
C SER A 257 6.62 -2.45 5.86
N PRO A 258 7.35 -2.29 4.75
CA PRO A 258 7.29 -3.19 3.62
C PRO A 258 7.63 -4.64 4.02
N PHE A 259 7.09 -5.61 3.31
CA PHE A 259 7.31 -7.03 3.54
C PHE A 259 7.55 -7.80 2.23
N PRO A 260 8.32 -8.90 2.27
CA PRO A 260 8.52 -9.77 1.10
C PRO A 260 7.22 -10.48 0.73
N TYR A 261 6.96 -10.66 -0.57
CA TYR A 261 5.76 -11.37 -1.01
C TYR A 261 5.97 -12.16 -2.30
N ILE A 262 5.10 -13.16 -2.47
CA ILE A 262 4.78 -13.80 -3.74
C ILE A 262 3.32 -13.51 -4.02
N LYS A 263 3.03 -12.96 -5.18
CA LYS A 263 1.67 -12.61 -5.63
C LYS A 263 1.33 -13.41 -6.89
N VAL A 264 0.13 -13.95 -6.93
CA VAL A 264 -0.46 -14.60 -8.10
C VAL A 264 -1.76 -13.89 -8.40
N SER A 265 -1.96 -13.48 -9.64
CA SER A 265 -3.19 -12.79 -10.03
C SER A 265 -3.63 -13.16 -11.44
N LYS A 266 -4.92 -12.96 -11.71
CA LYS A 266 -5.50 -13.08 -13.04
C LYS A 266 -6.76 -12.25 -13.17
N GLN A 267 -6.83 -11.49 -14.27
CA GLN A 267 -8.05 -10.83 -14.74
C GLN A 267 -8.74 -11.71 -15.78
N PHE A 268 -10.05 -11.92 -15.64
CA PHE A 268 -10.87 -12.65 -16.60
C PHE A 268 -12.24 -11.98 -16.76
N GLY A 269 -12.35 -11.12 -17.77
CA GLY A 269 -13.51 -10.25 -17.97
C GLY A 269 -13.65 -9.24 -16.82
N ASP A 270 -14.82 -9.24 -16.17
CA ASP A 270 -15.12 -8.39 -15.02
C ASP A 270 -14.67 -8.98 -13.70
N PHE A 271 -14.17 -10.21 -13.70
CA PHE A 271 -13.65 -10.85 -12.51
C PHE A 271 -12.14 -10.76 -12.44
N SER A 272 -11.61 -10.65 -11.23
CA SER A 272 -10.18 -10.80 -10.95
C SER A 272 -9.96 -11.66 -9.71
N TYR A 273 -8.92 -12.46 -9.77
CA TYR A 273 -8.41 -13.25 -8.65
C TYR A 273 -7.04 -12.75 -8.25
N LEU A 274 -6.80 -12.64 -6.95
CA LEU A 274 -5.48 -12.34 -6.39
C LEU A 274 -5.22 -13.24 -5.20
N SER A 275 -4.01 -13.75 -5.12
CA SER A 275 -3.46 -14.46 -3.96
C SER A 275 -2.09 -13.89 -3.62
N LEU A 276 -1.83 -13.70 -2.33
CA LEU A 276 -0.61 -13.11 -1.79
C LEU A 276 -0.08 -14.00 -0.67
N TYR A 277 1.23 -14.29 -0.71
CA TYR A 277 1.96 -14.99 0.35
C TYR A 277 3.11 -14.14 0.81
N SER A 278 3.29 -14.03 2.12
CA SER A 278 4.33 -13.20 2.71
C SER A 278 4.92 -13.87 3.95
N GLN A 279 6.20 -13.60 4.19
CA GLN A 279 6.84 -13.85 5.47
C GLN A 279 6.89 -12.54 6.25
N LEU A 280 6.23 -12.51 7.40
CA LEU A 280 6.19 -11.36 8.28
C LEU A 280 7.27 -11.46 9.35
N VAL A 281 7.65 -10.33 9.91
CA VAL A 281 8.50 -10.29 11.11
C VAL A 281 7.60 -10.40 12.34
N PRO A 282 7.86 -11.31 13.28
CA PRO A 282 7.16 -11.42 14.55
C PRO A 282 7.21 -10.13 15.38
N ASP A 283 6.25 -9.98 16.28
CA ASP A 283 6.14 -8.79 17.12
C ASP A 283 7.11 -8.86 18.31
N SER A 284 7.80 -7.76 18.57
CA SER A 284 8.76 -7.63 19.69
C SER A 284 8.13 -7.15 20.99
N LEU A 285 6.88 -6.68 20.94
CA LEU A 285 6.15 -6.12 22.09
C LEU A 285 5.73 -7.18 23.12
N LYS A 286 5.88 -8.45 22.79
CA LYS A 286 5.67 -9.57 23.73
C LYS A 286 7.00 -10.14 24.15
N ASN A 287 7.22 -10.27 25.44
CA ASN A 287 8.48 -10.77 26.02
C ASN A 287 8.76 -12.24 25.68
N GLU A 288 7.74 -12.99 25.25
CA GLU A 288 7.85 -14.39 24.82
C GLU A 288 6.87 -14.57 23.65
N THR A 289 7.39 -14.78 22.45
CA THR A 289 6.59 -15.17 21.28
C THR A 289 6.48 -16.69 21.25
N GLU A 290 5.27 -17.22 21.11
CA GLU A 290 5.04 -18.68 20.94
C GLU A 290 5.65 -19.18 19.62
N TYR A 291 5.90 -18.29 18.63
CA TYR A 291 6.35 -18.61 17.28
C TYR A 291 7.65 -17.89 16.93
N GLU A 292 8.59 -18.66 16.36
CA GLU A 292 9.87 -18.12 15.82
C GLU A 292 9.69 -17.46 14.45
N SER A 293 8.68 -17.89 13.68
CA SER A 293 8.36 -17.32 12.37
C SER A 293 6.87 -17.01 12.23
N LYS A 294 6.56 -16.00 11.42
CA LYS A 294 5.20 -15.53 11.17
C LYS A 294 5.00 -15.38 9.67
N SER A 295 3.95 -15.97 9.15
CA SER A 295 3.62 -15.97 7.73
C SER A 295 2.20 -15.47 7.50
N TYR A 296 1.95 -14.93 6.30
CA TYR A 296 0.68 -14.37 5.87
C TYR A 296 0.27 -14.96 4.53
N ALA A 297 -0.97 -15.37 4.44
CA ALA A 297 -1.61 -15.75 3.19
C ALA A 297 -2.89 -14.95 3.02
N LEU A 298 -3.17 -14.52 1.80
CA LEU A 298 -4.40 -13.82 1.44
C LEU A 298 -4.88 -14.32 0.09
N GLN A 299 -6.18 -14.45 -0.08
CA GLN A 299 -6.81 -14.64 -1.38
C GLN A 299 -8.08 -13.82 -1.48
N MET A 300 -8.39 -13.37 -2.69
CA MET A 300 -9.62 -12.64 -2.96
C MET A 300 -10.12 -12.83 -4.39
N LEU A 301 -11.41 -12.73 -4.54
CA LEU A 301 -12.13 -12.68 -5.82
C LEU A 301 -12.88 -11.37 -5.90
N SER A 302 -12.67 -10.62 -6.98
CA SER A 302 -13.32 -9.33 -7.23
C SER A 302 -14.16 -9.40 -8.48
N TYR A 303 -15.32 -8.75 -8.45
CA TYR A 303 -16.15 -8.42 -9.60
C TYR A 303 -16.14 -6.90 -9.78
N GLN A 304 -15.79 -6.42 -10.96
CA GLN A 304 -15.51 -5.01 -11.20
C GLN A 304 -16.13 -4.56 -12.52
N THR A 305 -16.96 -3.51 -12.44
CA THR A 305 -17.54 -2.80 -13.58
C THR A 305 -17.27 -1.30 -13.46
N ASP A 306 -17.79 -0.51 -14.37
CA ASP A 306 -17.76 0.96 -14.30
C ASP A 306 -18.49 1.56 -13.09
N LYS A 307 -19.48 0.83 -12.53
CA LYS A 307 -20.34 1.33 -11.43
C LYS A 307 -20.28 0.54 -10.14
N LEU A 308 -19.81 -0.69 -10.19
CA LEU A 308 -19.78 -1.59 -9.04
C LEU A 308 -18.47 -2.34 -8.97
N ALA A 309 -17.84 -2.31 -7.82
CA ALA A 309 -16.80 -3.25 -7.45
C ALA A 309 -17.22 -3.99 -6.18
N LEU A 310 -17.15 -5.32 -6.22
CA LEU A 310 -17.43 -6.18 -5.08
C LEU A 310 -16.28 -7.18 -4.96
N THR A 311 -15.64 -7.21 -3.79
CA THR A 311 -14.55 -8.14 -3.50
C THR A 311 -14.89 -8.92 -2.23
N ILE A 312 -14.67 -10.22 -2.29
CA ILE A 312 -14.69 -11.11 -1.12
C ILE A 312 -13.34 -11.76 -0.98
N GLY A 313 -12.85 -11.91 0.22
CA GLY A 313 -11.56 -12.53 0.46
C GLY A 313 -11.39 -13.07 1.86
N GLU A 314 -10.33 -13.81 2.02
CA GLU A 314 -9.87 -14.38 3.28
C GLU A 314 -8.38 -14.13 3.43
N CYS A 315 -7.93 -14.00 4.67
CA CYS A 315 -6.51 -13.97 4.98
C CYS A 315 -6.22 -14.79 6.24
N SER A 316 -5.00 -15.27 6.35
CA SER A 316 -4.54 -16.06 7.49
C SER A 316 -3.16 -15.61 7.94
N ILE A 317 -2.97 -15.47 9.26
CA ILE A 317 -1.66 -15.40 9.87
C ILE A 317 -1.39 -16.72 10.59
N TYR A 318 -0.23 -17.31 10.31
CA TYR A 318 0.18 -18.59 10.85
C TYR A 318 1.65 -18.58 11.24
N GLY A 319 2.03 -19.42 12.22
CA GLY A 319 3.38 -19.48 12.78
C GLY A 319 4.12 -20.76 12.42
N ASP A 320 5.47 -20.72 12.51
CA ASP A 320 6.42 -21.85 12.38
C ASP A 320 6.34 -22.65 11.08
N ARG A 321 5.74 -22.07 10.06
CA ARG A 321 5.61 -22.60 8.70
C ARG A 321 5.91 -21.49 7.71
N ASN A 322 6.92 -21.66 6.85
CA ASN A 322 7.27 -20.60 5.89
C ASN A 322 6.25 -20.48 4.77
N PHE A 323 5.99 -21.57 4.04
CA PHE A 323 5.02 -21.62 2.95
C PHE A 323 4.14 -22.84 3.16
N ASP A 324 2.86 -22.62 3.43
CA ASP A 324 1.88 -23.67 3.59
C ASP A 324 1.07 -23.84 2.30
N ILE A 325 1.32 -24.92 1.58
CA ILE A 325 0.64 -25.23 0.32
C ILE A 325 -0.88 -25.36 0.48
N SER A 326 -1.37 -25.64 1.70
CA SER A 326 -2.80 -25.73 1.99
C SER A 326 -3.50 -24.40 1.77
N TYR A 327 -2.83 -23.27 2.04
CA TYR A 327 -3.33 -21.92 1.77
C TYR A 327 -3.06 -21.44 0.34
N SER A 328 -2.41 -22.27 -0.50
CA SER A 328 -2.09 -21.93 -1.89
C SER A 328 -3.13 -22.41 -2.90
N THR A 329 -4.06 -23.25 -2.47
CA THR A 329 -5.12 -23.77 -3.35
C THR A 329 -6.12 -22.65 -3.64
N PRO A 330 -6.29 -22.26 -4.92
CA PRO A 330 -7.22 -21.19 -5.26
C PRO A 330 -8.65 -21.49 -4.79
N LEU A 331 -9.31 -20.46 -4.24
CA LEU A 331 -10.69 -20.47 -3.77
C LEU A 331 -11.00 -21.50 -2.66
N ILE A 332 -9.98 -22.04 -2.01
CA ILE A 332 -10.18 -22.86 -0.81
C ILE A 332 -10.58 -21.95 0.36
N MET A 333 -11.54 -22.38 1.15
CA MET A 333 -11.88 -21.62 2.37
C MET A 333 -10.80 -21.85 3.44
N TYR A 334 -10.05 -20.81 3.81
CA TYR A 334 -8.95 -20.90 4.79
C TYR A 334 -9.42 -21.39 6.15
N LYS A 335 -10.64 -21.05 6.55
CA LYS A 335 -11.20 -21.56 7.80
C LYS A 335 -11.42 -23.07 7.81
N LEU A 336 -11.73 -23.68 6.65
CA LEU A 336 -11.84 -25.14 6.53
C LEU A 336 -10.45 -25.81 6.58
N VAL A 337 -9.43 -25.15 6.01
CA VAL A 337 -8.03 -25.60 6.11
C VAL A 337 -7.56 -25.60 7.55
N ASP A 338 -7.81 -24.52 8.29
CA ASP A 338 -7.48 -24.39 9.71
C ASP A 338 -8.14 -25.51 10.55
N PHE A 339 -9.43 -25.80 10.29
CA PHE A 339 -10.12 -26.89 10.97
C PHE A 339 -9.56 -28.27 10.60
N ALA A 340 -9.30 -28.53 9.31
CA ALA A 340 -8.79 -29.80 8.85
C ALA A 340 -7.39 -30.09 9.41
N ASN A 341 -6.54 -29.09 9.47
CA ASN A 341 -5.16 -29.19 9.97
C ASN A 341 -5.07 -29.04 11.50
N GLN A 342 -6.16 -28.63 12.18
CA GLN A 342 -6.19 -28.28 13.61
C GLN A 342 -5.07 -27.29 14.00
N SER A 343 -4.73 -26.40 13.08
CA SER A 343 -3.57 -25.51 13.18
C SER A 343 -3.79 -24.35 14.15
N ARG A 344 -5.03 -23.92 14.36
CA ARG A 344 -5.44 -22.77 15.18
C ARG A 344 -4.79 -21.46 14.71
N ASP A 345 -4.72 -21.29 13.40
CA ASP A 345 -4.25 -20.09 12.74
C ASP A 345 -5.23 -18.91 12.93
N ASN A 346 -4.74 -17.69 12.78
CA ASN A 346 -5.58 -16.50 12.79
C ASN A 346 -6.18 -16.29 11.39
N VAL A 347 -7.36 -16.86 11.16
CA VAL A 347 -8.06 -16.78 9.87
C VAL A 347 -9.16 -15.74 9.93
N ASN A 348 -9.10 -14.79 9.01
CA ASN A 348 -10.01 -13.65 8.90
C ASN A 348 -10.65 -13.62 7.50
N ALA A 349 -11.86 -13.08 7.41
CA ALA A 349 -12.56 -12.85 6.15
C ALA A 349 -12.81 -11.36 5.94
N PHE A 350 -12.97 -10.93 4.69
CA PHE A 350 -13.29 -9.54 4.39
C PHE A 350 -14.17 -9.39 3.16
N ILE A 351 -14.91 -8.29 3.14
CA ILE A 351 -15.72 -7.85 2.00
C ILE A 351 -15.38 -6.39 1.72
N MET A 352 -15.16 -6.05 0.47
CA MET A 352 -15.03 -4.67 0.01
C MET A 352 -16.07 -4.42 -1.07
N ALA A 353 -16.80 -3.34 -0.96
CA ALA A 353 -17.78 -2.93 -1.96
C ALA A 353 -17.58 -1.44 -2.28
N SER A 354 -17.66 -1.08 -3.55
CA SER A 354 -17.72 0.30 -4.02
C SER A 354 -18.80 0.42 -5.07
N TYR A 355 -19.66 1.43 -4.94
CA TYR A 355 -20.78 1.63 -5.85
C TYR A 355 -20.93 3.10 -6.21
N MET A 356 -21.14 3.37 -7.49
CA MET A 356 -21.43 4.68 -8.04
C MET A 356 -22.92 4.78 -8.37
N PRO A 357 -23.78 5.26 -7.45
CA PRO A 357 -25.23 5.36 -7.67
C PRO A 357 -25.56 6.37 -8.78
N PHE A 358 -24.83 7.47 -8.86
CA PHE A 358 -24.92 8.48 -9.89
C PHE A 358 -23.59 9.23 -10.03
N LYS A 359 -23.41 9.87 -11.15
CA LYS A 359 -22.16 10.57 -11.51
C LYS A 359 -21.72 11.55 -10.43
N GLY A 360 -20.48 11.45 -10.03
CA GLY A 360 -19.87 12.27 -8.99
C GLY A 360 -19.99 11.68 -7.59
N VAL A 361 -20.87 10.72 -7.34
CA VAL A 361 -21.02 10.10 -6.02
C VAL A 361 -20.54 8.68 -6.02
N MET A 362 -19.66 8.35 -5.09
CA MET A 362 -19.25 7.00 -4.79
C MET A 362 -19.51 6.66 -3.33
N VAL A 363 -20.10 5.50 -3.10
CA VAL A 363 -20.26 4.90 -1.78
C VAL A 363 -19.35 3.71 -1.69
N TYR A 364 -18.61 3.56 -0.61
CA TYR A 364 -17.81 2.36 -0.35
C TYR A 364 -18.04 1.82 1.05
N ASN A 365 -17.93 0.51 1.17
CA ASN A 365 -17.98 -0.21 2.45
C ASN A 365 -16.89 -1.28 2.45
N ASN A 366 -16.11 -1.31 3.52
CA ASN A 366 -15.16 -2.38 3.81
C ASN A 366 -15.59 -3.02 5.13
N LEU A 367 -15.65 -4.35 5.15
CA LEU A 367 -15.94 -5.14 6.32
C LEU A 367 -14.81 -6.15 6.52
N PHE A 368 -14.21 -6.14 7.71
CA PHE A 368 -13.22 -7.12 8.14
C PHE A 368 -13.78 -7.93 9.30
N ILE A 369 -13.67 -9.23 9.23
CA ILE A 369 -14.32 -10.17 10.13
C ILE A 369 -13.24 -11.05 10.75
N ASP A 370 -12.99 -10.82 12.04
CA ASP A 370 -12.05 -11.56 12.86
C ASP A 370 -12.83 -12.41 13.88
N ASP A 371 -12.66 -13.73 13.84
CA ASP A 371 -13.26 -14.72 14.74
C ASP A 371 -14.80 -14.62 14.91
N ILE A 372 -15.58 -14.87 13.84
CA ILE A 372 -17.04 -15.01 13.95
C ILE A 372 -17.41 -16.34 14.62
N LYS A 373 -18.05 -16.24 15.78
CA LYS A 373 -18.87 -17.33 16.34
C LYS A 373 -20.33 -17.11 15.95
N LEU A 374 -20.79 -17.81 14.91
CA LEU A 374 -22.17 -17.76 14.43
C LEU A 374 -23.22 -17.87 15.55
N SER A 375 -22.93 -18.65 16.60
CA SER A 375 -23.79 -18.78 17.78
C SER A 375 -23.89 -17.50 18.63
N ARG A 376 -23.05 -16.51 18.41
CA ARG A 376 -23.05 -15.24 19.16
C ARG A 376 -23.70 -14.09 18.39
N LEU A 377 -23.95 -14.23 17.08
CA LEU A 377 -24.66 -13.23 16.28
C LEU A 377 -26.09 -12.97 16.78
N THR A 378 -26.71 -13.93 17.48
CA THR A 378 -28.05 -13.80 18.04
C THR A 378 -28.10 -13.25 19.46
N THR A 379 -26.97 -13.12 20.13
CA THR A 379 -26.88 -12.56 21.47
C THR A 379 -26.20 -11.20 21.38
N ASN A 380 -26.93 -10.12 21.54
CA ASN A 380 -26.53 -8.70 21.47
C ASN A 380 -25.30 -8.30 22.32
N LYS A 381 -24.53 -9.24 22.83
CA LYS A 381 -23.52 -8.95 23.84
C LYS A 381 -22.11 -8.65 23.31
N TYR A 382 -21.76 -9.00 22.08
CA TYR A 382 -20.35 -8.84 21.66
C TYR A 382 -20.21 -8.62 20.16
N LEU A 383 -20.11 -7.37 19.74
CA LEU A 383 -19.53 -6.97 18.46
C LEU A 383 -17.97 -7.04 18.54
N SER A 384 -17.45 -8.18 19.02
CA SER A 384 -16.02 -8.39 19.15
C SER A 384 -15.50 -9.15 17.95
N GLY A 385 -14.44 -8.65 17.34
CA GLY A 385 -13.74 -9.29 16.23
C GLY A 385 -14.29 -8.89 14.85
N PHE A 386 -14.71 -7.62 14.67
CA PHE A 386 -14.97 -7.08 13.33
C PHE A 386 -14.57 -5.61 13.25
N ALA A 387 -14.23 -5.15 12.04
CA ALA A 387 -14.10 -3.74 11.72
C ALA A 387 -14.95 -3.41 10.49
N GLU A 388 -15.56 -2.23 10.50
CA GLU A 388 -16.36 -1.73 9.41
C GLU A 388 -15.96 -0.29 9.09
N GLN A 389 -15.87 0.01 7.79
CA GLN A 389 -15.54 1.33 7.27
C GLN A 389 -16.50 1.65 6.14
N LEU A 390 -17.28 2.70 6.34
CA LEU A 390 -18.26 3.20 5.38
C LEU A 390 -17.89 4.62 4.97
N GLY A 391 -17.81 4.88 3.67
CA GLY A 391 -17.54 6.21 3.15
C GLY A 391 -18.44 6.61 2.00
N VAL A 392 -18.62 7.92 1.87
CA VAL A 392 -19.30 8.58 0.75
C VAL A 392 -18.40 9.68 0.22
N SER A 393 -18.10 9.60 -1.06
CA SER A 393 -17.25 10.55 -1.76
C SER A 393 -18.04 11.29 -2.83
N TYR A 394 -17.81 12.60 -2.94
CA TYR A 394 -18.37 13.45 -3.99
C TYR A 394 -17.25 14.15 -4.76
N SER A 395 -17.17 13.89 -6.07
CA SER A 395 -16.26 14.56 -7.00
C SER A 395 -17.01 15.56 -7.86
N PHE A 396 -16.49 16.79 -7.95
CA PHE A 396 -17.09 17.84 -8.74
C PHE A 396 -16.74 17.70 -10.23
N GLU A 397 -17.71 17.78 -11.13
CA GLU A 397 -17.49 17.57 -12.55
C GLU A 397 -16.58 18.61 -13.22
N LYS A 398 -16.63 19.87 -12.76
CA LYS A 398 -15.93 20.99 -13.42
C LYS A 398 -14.57 21.31 -12.82
N ILE A 399 -14.38 20.96 -11.56
CA ILE A 399 -13.15 21.24 -10.82
C ILE A 399 -12.65 19.94 -10.17
N PRO A 400 -11.36 19.64 -10.20
CA PRO A 400 -10.80 18.43 -9.60
C PRO A 400 -10.76 18.53 -8.07
N LEU A 401 -11.92 18.64 -7.46
CA LEU A 401 -12.15 18.64 -6.02
C LEU A 401 -12.97 17.41 -5.66
N ASN A 402 -12.50 16.67 -4.69
CA ASN A 402 -13.19 15.54 -4.09
C ASN A 402 -13.42 15.81 -2.61
N ILE A 403 -14.62 15.53 -2.11
CA ILE A 403 -14.97 15.60 -0.69
C ILE A 403 -15.45 14.22 -0.26
N THR A 404 -14.84 13.67 0.79
CA THR A 404 -15.19 12.34 1.30
C THR A 404 -15.52 12.41 2.78
N PHE A 405 -16.63 11.79 3.16
CA PHE A 405 -17.03 11.51 4.54
C PHE A 405 -16.82 10.04 4.83
N GLU A 406 -16.27 9.71 5.98
CA GLU A 406 -15.97 8.33 6.37
C GLU A 406 -16.27 8.10 7.84
N GLY A 407 -16.90 6.97 8.15
CA GLY A 407 -17.01 6.41 9.49
C GLY A 407 -16.30 5.07 9.55
N THR A 408 -15.44 4.89 10.55
CA THR A 408 -14.71 3.65 10.79
C THR A 408 -14.97 3.18 12.22
N ALA A 409 -15.49 1.96 12.38
CA ALA A 409 -15.67 1.29 13.66
C ALA A 409 -14.79 0.05 13.72
N VAL A 410 -13.96 -0.07 14.76
CA VAL A 410 -13.14 -1.26 15.00
C VAL A 410 -13.54 -1.85 16.34
N GLY A 411 -14.08 -3.04 16.31
CA GLY A 411 -14.57 -3.73 17.51
C GLY A 411 -13.44 -4.04 18.49
N PRO A 412 -13.75 -4.26 19.78
CA PRO A 412 -12.79 -4.72 20.75
C PRO A 412 -12.26 -6.09 20.32
N ARG A 413 -10.96 -6.33 20.52
CA ARG A 413 -10.27 -7.57 20.14
C ARG A 413 -10.16 -7.85 18.63
N THR A 414 -10.54 -6.93 17.77
CA THR A 414 -10.23 -7.02 16.35
C THR A 414 -8.72 -7.02 16.15
N TYR A 415 -8.20 -7.78 15.20
CA TYR A 415 -6.78 -8.00 14.89
C TYR A 415 -5.99 -8.82 15.92
N CYS A 416 -6.59 -9.26 17.03
CA CYS A 416 -5.89 -10.03 18.04
C CYS A 416 -6.05 -11.55 17.84
N HIS A 417 -5.08 -12.32 18.32
CA HIS A 417 -5.17 -13.77 18.38
C HIS A 417 -4.55 -14.32 19.66
N ARG A 418 -5.06 -15.47 20.14
CA ARG A 418 -4.66 -16.06 21.43
C ARG A 418 -3.22 -16.55 21.48
N ARG A 419 -2.63 -16.87 20.32
CA ARG A 419 -1.31 -17.48 20.19
C ARG A 419 -0.28 -16.56 19.57
N ASP A 420 -0.33 -15.28 19.88
CA ASP A 420 0.62 -14.28 19.37
C ASP A 420 0.62 -14.11 17.84
N LEU A 421 -0.39 -14.67 17.15
CA LEU A 421 -0.63 -14.47 15.73
C LEU A 421 -1.49 -13.21 15.50
N THR A 422 -1.16 -12.11 16.17
CA THR A 422 -1.78 -10.79 15.97
C THR A 422 -1.68 -10.40 14.49
N TYR A 423 -2.71 -9.75 13.97
CA TYR A 423 -2.75 -9.28 12.58
C TYR A 423 -1.81 -8.07 12.41
N SER A 424 -0.50 -8.33 12.40
CA SER A 424 0.56 -7.32 12.49
C SER A 424 1.86 -7.77 11.82
N HIS A 425 2.71 -6.80 11.53
CA HIS A 425 4.07 -6.96 11.02
C HIS A 425 4.98 -5.96 11.74
N ARG A 426 6.04 -6.42 12.42
CA ARG A 426 6.97 -5.55 13.17
C ARG A 426 6.24 -4.61 14.14
N ASP A 427 5.38 -5.13 14.98
CA ASP A 427 4.56 -4.34 15.91
C ASP A 427 3.58 -3.33 15.27
N GLN A 428 3.45 -3.32 13.93
CA GLN A 428 2.49 -2.51 13.20
C GLN A 428 1.30 -3.36 12.77
N LEU A 429 0.09 -2.89 12.99
CA LEU A 429 -1.12 -3.58 12.55
C LEU A 429 -1.23 -3.54 11.03
N LEU A 430 -1.50 -4.68 10.40
CA LEU A 430 -1.76 -4.77 8.96
C LEU A 430 -3.05 -4.05 8.57
N GLY A 431 -4.05 -4.04 9.46
CA GLY A 431 -5.29 -3.30 9.31
C GLY A 431 -5.22 -1.87 9.87
N TYR A 432 -6.25 -1.43 10.58
CA TYR A 432 -6.37 -0.05 11.06
C TYR A 432 -5.31 0.29 12.13
N PRO A 433 -4.49 1.34 11.93
CA PRO A 433 -3.26 1.53 12.71
C PRO A 433 -3.49 1.94 14.17
N ASN A 434 -4.65 2.53 14.50
CA ASN A 434 -4.93 3.03 15.85
C ASN A 434 -5.40 1.93 16.83
N GLY A 435 -5.39 0.65 16.42
CA GLY A 435 -5.76 -0.47 17.26
C GLY A 435 -7.25 -0.81 17.21
N SER A 436 -7.75 -1.36 18.31
CA SER A 436 -9.12 -1.87 18.43
C SER A 436 -9.98 -0.97 19.32
N ASN A 437 -11.26 -1.33 19.48
CA ASN A 437 -12.23 -0.71 20.36
C ASN A 437 -12.38 0.80 20.13
N GLN A 438 -12.62 1.22 18.87
CA GLN A 438 -12.68 2.62 18.49
C GLN A 438 -13.74 2.92 17.45
N LEU A 439 -14.19 4.16 17.45
CA LEU A 439 -15.03 4.81 16.44
C LEU A 439 -14.30 6.06 15.94
N ASN A 440 -14.13 6.18 14.63
CA ASN A 440 -13.54 7.35 14.00
C ASN A 440 -14.48 7.93 12.95
N LEU A 441 -14.74 9.23 12.97
CA LEU A 441 -15.47 9.96 11.96
C LEU A 441 -14.54 10.96 11.31
N ALA A 442 -14.50 10.97 9.98
CA ALA A 442 -13.58 11.80 9.23
C ALA A 442 -14.24 12.48 8.04
N ILE A 443 -13.69 13.63 7.66
CA ILE A 443 -14.00 14.34 6.44
C ILE A 443 -12.70 14.78 5.77
N GLN A 444 -12.60 14.57 4.48
CA GLN A 444 -11.48 15.00 3.66
C GLN A 444 -11.94 15.87 2.51
N ALA A 445 -11.22 16.95 2.25
CA ALA A 445 -11.26 17.68 0.99
C ALA A 445 -9.92 17.52 0.27
N HIS A 446 -9.97 17.13 -0.99
CA HIS A 446 -8.82 16.85 -1.81
C HIS A 446 -8.93 17.58 -3.15
N TYR A 447 -8.04 18.54 -3.39
CA TYR A 447 -8.00 19.37 -4.59
C TYR A 447 -6.75 19.09 -5.40
N LEU A 448 -6.93 18.82 -6.69
CA LEU A 448 -5.88 18.37 -7.60
C LEU A 448 -5.69 19.36 -8.74
N LEU A 449 -4.44 19.73 -9.02
CA LEU A 449 -4.03 20.49 -10.19
C LEU A 449 -2.79 19.82 -10.81
N PRO A 450 -2.50 20.06 -12.10
CA PRO A 450 -1.25 19.57 -12.68
C PRO A 450 -0.05 20.00 -11.84
N GLY A 451 0.65 19.02 -11.26
CA GLY A 451 1.79 19.26 -10.39
C GLY A 451 1.49 19.74 -8.97
N LEU A 452 0.21 19.97 -8.58
CA LEU A 452 -0.14 20.41 -7.24
C LEU A 452 -1.28 19.59 -6.67
N GLU A 453 -1.06 19.03 -5.49
CA GLU A 453 -2.05 18.32 -4.68
C GLU A 453 -2.23 19.07 -3.35
N PHE A 454 -3.45 19.40 -2.99
CA PHE A 454 -3.82 20.00 -1.72
C PHE A 454 -4.87 19.16 -1.02
N LYS A 455 -4.59 18.73 0.21
CA LYS A 455 -5.47 17.86 0.99
C LYS A 455 -5.65 18.40 2.40
N VAL A 456 -6.88 18.41 2.87
CA VAL A 456 -7.25 18.68 4.26
C VAL A 456 -8.10 17.53 4.76
N LEU A 457 -7.69 16.94 5.87
CA LEU A 457 -8.39 15.86 6.58
C LEU A 457 -8.68 16.32 8.00
N TYR A 458 -9.93 16.22 8.42
CA TYR A 458 -10.32 16.30 9.82
C TYR A 458 -10.83 14.93 10.28
N SER A 459 -10.42 14.49 11.45
CA SER A 459 -10.94 13.27 12.07
C SER A 459 -11.21 13.45 13.56
N ASN A 460 -12.23 12.74 14.05
CA ASN A 460 -12.62 12.70 15.45
C ASN A 460 -12.77 11.23 15.87
N MET A 461 -11.85 10.75 16.67
CA MET A 461 -11.77 9.38 17.14
C MET A 461 -12.15 9.29 18.62
N GLN A 462 -12.94 8.29 18.95
CA GLN A 462 -13.22 7.84 20.31
C GLN A 462 -12.68 6.42 20.48
N GLN A 463 -11.97 6.15 21.55
CA GLN A 463 -11.40 4.83 21.83
C GLN A 463 -11.64 4.45 23.29
N GLY A 464 -12.26 3.29 23.52
CA GLY A 464 -12.40 2.71 24.85
C GLY A 464 -11.06 2.17 25.38
N SER A 465 -10.79 2.32 26.66
CA SER A 465 -9.49 1.89 27.26
C SER A 465 -9.35 0.39 27.42
N ILE A 466 -10.44 -0.38 27.33
CA ILE A 466 -10.44 -1.84 27.49
C ILE A 466 -10.38 -2.53 26.13
N SER A 467 -9.42 -3.45 25.94
CA SER A 467 -9.20 -4.18 24.67
C SER A 467 -8.99 -3.28 23.45
N ASN A 468 -8.34 -2.15 23.64
CA ASN A 468 -7.92 -1.23 22.58
C ASN A 468 -6.57 -1.63 21.95
N ASP A 469 -5.75 -2.38 22.69
CA ASP A 469 -4.48 -2.90 22.24
C ASP A 469 -4.66 -4.36 21.75
N PRO A 470 -4.54 -4.67 20.44
CA PRO A 470 -4.65 -6.02 19.93
C PRO A 470 -3.59 -6.99 20.46
N PHE A 471 -2.47 -6.47 20.96
CA PHE A 471 -1.42 -7.28 21.59
C PHE A 471 -1.76 -7.70 23.03
N LYS A 472 -2.74 -7.03 23.67
CA LYS A 472 -3.16 -7.28 25.06
C LYS A 472 -4.68 -7.36 25.19
N PRO A 473 -5.35 -8.29 24.47
CA PRO A 473 -6.81 -8.34 24.46
C PRO A 473 -7.37 -8.83 25.80
N GLN A 474 -8.48 -8.22 26.21
CA GLN A 474 -9.26 -8.68 27.36
C GLN A 474 -10.50 -9.44 26.91
N PRO A 475 -10.93 -10.49 27.61
CA PRO A 475 -12.11 -11.26 27.23
C PRO A 475 -13.41 -10.46 27.47
N ASN A 476 -14.45 -10.77 26.70
CA ASN A 476 -15.83 -10.32 26.90
C ASN A 476 -16.01 -8.79 27.00
N THR A 477 -15.33 -8.05 26.13
CA THR A 477 -15.37 -6.58 26.13
C THR A 477 -16.52 -6.06 25.23
N GLU A 478 -17.28 -5.09 25.72
CA GLU A 478 -18.27 -4.34 24.96
C GLU A 478 -17.60 -3.28 24.08
N PHE A 479 -18.29 -2.82 23.03
CA PHE A 479 -17.80 -1.75 22.18
C PHE A 479 -17.67 -0.44 22.96
N LEU A 480 -16.55 0.26 22.80
CA LEU A 480 -16.16 1.47 23.52
C LEU A 480 -16.12 1.30 25.06
N ALA A 481 -15.81 0.08 25.55
CA ALA A 481 -15.72 -0.20 26.97
C ALA A 481 -14.52 0.51 27.65
N GLY A 482 -14.73 0.86 28.92
CA GLY A 482 -13.74 1.54 29.76
C GLY A 482 -13.82 3.06 29.66
N GLU A 483 -12.75 3.74 30.05
CA GLU A 483 -12.63 5.18 29.88
C GLU A 483 -12.47 5.50 28.40
N ILE A 484 -13.20 6.49 27.91
CA ILE A 484 -13.18 6.90 26.52
C ILE A 484 -12.16 8.01 26.34
N SER A 485 -11.09 7.72 25.62
CA SER A 485 -10.15 8.71 25.11
C SER A 485 -10.70 9.31 23.81
N ARG A 486 -10.56 10.62 23.66
CA ARG A 486 -10.97 11.37 22.47
C ARG A 486 -9.77 12.00 21.79
N LYS A 487 -9.66 11.77 20.48
CA LYS A 487 -8.59 12.35 19.67
C LYS A 487 -9.19 13.09 18.48
N GLN A 488 -8.91 14.37 18.38
CA GLN A 488 -9.20 15.19 17.21
C GLN A 488 -7.92 15.44 16.45
N ASN A 489 -7.99 15.27 15.13
CA ASN A 489 -6.83 15.45 14.27
C ASN A 489 -7.20 16.29 13.05
N ILE A 490 -6.37 17.27 12.70
CA ILE A 490 -6.44 18.06 11.47
C ILE A 490 -5.12 17.86 10.74
N VAL A 491 -5.17 17.30 9.54
CA VAL A 491 -4.01 17.14 8.68
C VAL A 491 -4.20 17.97 7.43
N THR A 492 -3.26 18.87 7.17
CA THR A 492 -3.18 19.62 5.90
C THR A 492 -1.90 19.21 5.19
N SER A 493 -2.01 18.81 3.92
CA SER A 493 -0.84 18.46 3.13
C SER A 493 -0.86 19.14 1.76
N ILE A 494 0.33 19.51 1.30
CA ILE A 494 0.60 20.09 -0.01
C ILE A 494 1.73 19.26 -0.61
N HIS A 495 1.50 18.72 -1.81
CA HIS A 495 2.54 18.15 -2.65
C HIS A 495 2.64 18.97 -3.91
N TYR A 496 3.81 19.50 -4.19
CA TYR A 496 4.04 20.36 -5.35
C TYR A 496 5.24 19.85 -6.17
N ASN A 497 4.94 19.43 -7.39
CA ASN A 497 5.96 19.08 -8.37
C ASN A 497 6.32 20.33 -9.16
N PHE A 498 7.41 20.98 -8.77
CA PHE A 498 7.93 22.15 -9.45
C PHE A 498 8.32 21.81 -10.89
N THR A 499 8.96 20.65 -11.07
CA THR A 499 9.15 19.95 -12.34
C THR A 499 8.86 18.47 -12.12
N PRO A 500 8.80 17.61 -13.16
CA PRO A 500 8.66 16.17 -12.97
C PRO A 500 9.72 15.53 -12.06
N GLU A 501 10.89 16.14 -11.97
CA GLU A 501 12.04 15.68 -11.18
C GLU A 501 12.09 16.27 -9.78
N LEU A 502 11.63 17.52 -9.61
CA LEU A 502 11.78 18.28 -8.36
C LEU A 502 10.43 18.40 -7.64
N GLN A 503 10.33 17.74 -6.51
CA GLN A 503 9.14 17.66 -5.69
C GLN A 503 9.34 18.37 -4.37
N PHE A 504 8.32 19.06 -3.91
CA PHE A 504 8.24 19.65 -2.58
C PHE A 504 7.01 19.09 -1.87
N HIS A 505 7.14 18.72 -0.61
CA HIS A 505 6.02 18.33 0.22
C HIS A 505 6.02 19.11 1.54
N LEU A 506 4.82 19.42 1.98
CA LEU A 506 4.53 20.07 3.26
C LEU A 506 3.33 19.39 3.88
N ARG A 507 3.46 18.93 5.13
CA ARG A 507 2.34 18.38 5.90
C ARG A 507 2.34 19.02 7.29
N TYR A 508 1.22 19.59 7.64
CA TYR A 508 0.96 20.06 8.99
C TYR A 508 -0.11 19.18 9.61
N GLU A 509 0.14 18.73 10.83
CA GLU A 509 -0.79 17.92 11.61
C GLU A 509 -0.99 18.56 12.99
N TYR A 510 -2.24 18.80 13.34
CA TYR A 510 -2.68 19.22 14.66
C TYR A 510 -3.43 18.08 15.33
N GLU A 511 -2.97 17.64 16.49
CA GLU A 511 -3.56 16.58 17.28
C GLU A 511 -3.96 17.14 18.65
N ASN A 512 -5.24 16.96 19.04
CA ASN A 512 -5.71 17.16 20.40
C ASN A 512 -6.22 15.81 20.92
N LYS A 513 -5.52 15.25 21.89
CA LYS A 513 -5.90 14.00 22.55
C LYS A 513 -6.11 14.25 24.04
N ASP A 514 -7.39 14.14 24.50
CA ASP A 514 -7.77 14.33 25.90
C ASP A 514 -7.20 15.65 26.48
N ASP A 515 -7.42 16.75 25.72
CA ASP A 515 -6.96 18.12 26.00
C ASP A 515 -5.42 18.32 25.97
N LYS A 516 -4.67 17.31 25.55
CA LYS A 516 -3.23 17.44 25.26
C LYS A 516 -3.01 17.74 23.79
N VAL A 517 -2.37 18.86 23.54
CA VAL A 517 -2.15 19.34 22.16
C VAL A 517 -0.74 18.97 21.69
N LYS A 518 -0.68 18.49 20.45
CA LYS A 518 0.56 18.32 19.70
C LYS A 518 0.39 18.87 18.30
N SER A 519 1.45 19.40 17.74
CA SER A 519 1.49 19.74 16.33
C SER A 519 2.78 19.23 15.68
N PHE A 520 2.63 18.76 14.45
CA PHE A 520 3.71 18.24 13.65
C PHE A 520 3.79 19.03 12.36
N LEU A 521 4.98 19.43 11.95
CA LEU A 521 5.26 19.99 10.64
C LEU A 521 6.30 19.10 9.97
N TYR A 522 5.93 18.53 8.84
CA TYR A 522 6.81 17.77 7.96
C TYR A 522 6.99 18.56 6.68
N SER A 523 8.21 18.80 6.30
CA SER A 523 8.52 19.49 5.05
C SER A 523 9.71 18.85 4.38
N GLY A 524 9.67 18.72 3.07
CA GLY A 524 10.79 18.12 2.36
C GLY A 524 10.84 18.51 0.90
N ILE A 525 11.99 18.21 0.33
CA ILE A 525 12.30 18.39 -1.08
C ILE A 525 13.00 17.13 -1.59
N GLU A 526 12.51 16.58 -2.68
CA GLU A 526 13.11 15.44 -3.37
C GLU A 526 13.42 15.81 -4.81
N LEU A 527 14.63 15.49 -5.24
CA LEU A 527 15.04 15.48 -6.63
C LEU A 527 15.17 14.04 -7.09
N LYS A 528 14.42 13.67 -8.15
CA LYS A 528 14.38 12.34 -8.75
C LYS A 528 14.71 12.45 -10.25
N TYR A 529 15.97 12.26 -10.58
CA TYR A 529 16.53 12.55 -11.90
C TYR A 529 17.03 11.31 -12.62
#